data_5ad39d444ba94d78b6c4a86911946ec4
#
_entry.id   5ad39d444ba94d78b6c4a86911946ec4
#
_cell.length_a   1.000
_cell.length_b   1.000
_cell.length_c   1.000
_cell.angle_alpha   90.00
_cell.angle_beta   90.00
_cell.angle_gamma   90.00
#
_symmetry.space_group_name_H-M   'P 1'
#
loop_
_entity.id
_entity.type
_entity.pdbx_description
1 polymer ?
#
loop_
_entity_poly.entity_id
_entity_poly.type
_entity_poly.pdbx_seq_one_letter_code
_entity_poly.pdbx_strand_id
1 'polypeptide(L)'
;IILLVFAACQSDELANGGRNGEVAASFSVQLPGNGNDAVTRAATAGDGTSVNRCIMEIYLNDELYSRQIGAIQPDGLTAGFDVRLVTSQTYKFVFWADHVESVEDEAIKTDLHYNTADLRNISMKGDYNGSSKDDTRDAFFASLEKLVTNAFSESVELTRPFGQLNIKTEDLASIPNNQKEAFVPVTAGLSFKNLYTGFNAATGNLLGEPTAVAYKAASDVVDANGNLTVDYLFAPNTAGGQHLVNMTLAVYNAAGGQITTKDLNNIPVQRNYKTNVTGNLLTVDSKVNVTVAPAFSSPALSETVIEVASVSEVAEALKTNTNVVVTEAPKEAATISLPK
;
A
#
# COMPACT_ATOMS: atom_id res chain seq x y z
N ILE A 1 -2.16 12.87 47.37
CA ILE A 1 -3.29 12.16 46.75
C ILE A 1 -3.91 13.15 45.81
N ILE A 2 -3.55 13.04 44.51
CA ILE A 2 -4.15 13.82 43.43
C ILE A 2 -5.25 12.94 42.83
N LEU A 3 -6.48 13.40 43.00
CA LEU A 3 -7.68 12.77 42.43
C LEU A 3 -7.78 13.22 40.96
N LEU A 4 -7.43 12.36 40.01
CA LEU A 4 -7.75 12.56 38.60
C LEU A 4 -9.24 12.29 38.40
N VAL A 5 -9.99 13.35 38.18
CA VAL A 5 -11.38 13.27 37.74
C VAL A 5 -11.32 13.08 36.23
N PHE A 6 -11.57 11.87 35.76
CA PHE A 6 -11.92 11.62 34.35
C PHE A 6 -13.28 12.27 34.12
N ALA A 7 -13.28 13.36 33.35
CA ALA A 7 -14.51 13.85 32.77
C ALA A 7 -14.91 12.84 31.67
N ALA A 8 -15.81 11.93 32.03
CA ALA A 8 -16.57 11.17 31.07
C ALA A 8 -17.38 12.19 30.27
N CYS A 9 -17.01 12.44 29.01
CA CYS A 9 -17.89 13.13 28.07
C CYS A 9 -19.16 12.31 27.98
N GLN A 10 -20.25 12.92 28.41
CA GLN A 10 -21.58 12.34 28.41
C GLN A 10 -22.00 12.06 26.96
N SER A 11 -22.16 10.78 26.66
CA SER A 11 -22.84 10.28 25.45
C SER A 11 -24.38 10.41 25.53
N ASP A 12 -24.92 11.13 26.51
CA ASP A 12 -26.37 11.17 26.76
C ASP A 12 -27.15 12.22 25.94
N GLU A 13 -26.51 13.19 25.31
CA GLU A 13 -27.25 14.17 24.50
C GLU A 13 -27.62 13.68 23.09
N LEU A 14 -26.99 12.64 22.60
CA LEU A 14 -27.33 12.04 21.29
C LEU A 14 -28.60 11.16 21.36
N ALA A 15 -29.02 10.75 22.54
CA ALA A 15 -30.13 9.79 22.68
C ALA A 15 -31.53 10.41 22.55
N ASN A 16 -31.72 11.74 22.62
CA ASN A 16 -33.07 12.30 22.78
C ASN A 16 -33.40 13.57 21.97
N GLY A 17 -32.77 13.84 20.82
CA GLY A 17 -33.05 15.02 19.99
C GLY A 17 -33.22 14.75 18.50
N GLY A 18 -33.42 13.50 18.08
CA GLY A 18 -33.63 13.15 16.68
C GLY A 18 -34.97 13.64 16.14
N ARG A 19 -34.98 14.20 14.92
CA ARG A 19 -36.20 14.32 14.16
C ARG A 19 -36.86 12.94 14.05
N ASN A 20 -38.19 12.88 14.05
CA ASN A 20 -38.89 11.59 13.93
C ASN A 20 -38.30 10.71 12.83
N GLY A 21 -37.78 9.54 13.18
CA GLY A 21 -37.22 8.56 12.24
C GLY A 21 -35.70 8.58 12.09
N GLU A 22 -34.94 9.43 12.80
CA GLU A 22 -33.48 9.38 12.80
C GLU A 22 -32.92 8.63 14.00
N VAL A 23 -31.84 7.90 13.78
CA VAL A 23 -31.09 7.16 14.80
C VAL A 23 -29.61 7.54 14.76
N ALA A 24 -28.94 7.38 15.89
CA ALA A 24 -27.49 7.56 15.97
C ALA A 24 -26.76 6.35 15.38
N ALA A 25 -25.70 6.62 14.65
CA ALA A 25 -24.74 5.61 14.20
C ALA A 25 -23.32 6.10 14.48
N SER A 26 -22.49 5.25 15.03
CA SER A 26 -21.07 5.52 15.27
C SER A 26 -20.18 4.51 14.58
N PHE A 27 -19.04 4.98 14.09
CA PHE A 27 -18.04 4.13 13.45
C PHE A 27 -16.70 4.30 14.15
N SER A 28 -16.07 3.18 14.49
CA SER A 28 -14.66 3.10 14.87
C SER A 28 -13.90 2.49 13.73
N VAL A 29 -13.19 3.34 13.00
CA VAL A 29 -12.42 2.93 11.81
C VAL A 29 -11.00 2.64 12.24
N GLN A 30 -10.47 1.48 11.87
CA GLN A 30 -9.16 1.01 12.27
C GLN A 30 -8.27 0.80 11.04
N LEU A 31 -7.06 1.36 11.09
CA LEU A 31 -5.98 0.96 10.19
C LEU A 31 -5.56 -0.47 10.55
N PRO A 32 -5.18 -1.30 9.56
CA PRO A 32 -4.68 -2.64 9.84
C PRO A 32 -3.46 -2.51 10.75
N GLY A 33 -3.63 -2.86 12.04
CA GLY A 33 -2.54 -2.93 12.99
C GLY A 33 -1.59 -4.05 12.54
N ASN A 34 -0.30 -3.80 12.58
CA ASN A 34 0.66 -4.90 12.62
C ASN A 34 0.31 -5.72 13.87
N GLY A 35 -0.25 -6.93 13.64
CA GLY A 35 -0.79 -7.74 14.72
C GLY A 35 0.15 -7.81 15.91
N ASN A 36 -0.36 -7.55 17.06
CA ASN A 36 0.09 -7.75 18.46
C ASN A 36 1.58 -7.85 18.81
N ASP A 37 2.52 -7.42 17.96
CA ASP A 37 3.93 -7.38 18.28
C ASP A 37 4.39 -5.96 18.58
N ALA A 38 4.20 -5.58 19.86
CA ALA A 38 4.82 -4.41 20.48
C ALA A 38 6.35 -4.61 20.65
N VAL A 39 7.03 -5.15 19.63
CA VAL A 39 8.47 -5.35 19.66
C VAL A 39 9.12 -4.44 18.63
N THR A 40 9.70 -3.36 19.15
CA THR A 40 10.69 -2.48 18.49
C THR A 40 10.40 -2.22 17.00
N ARG A 41 9.51 -1.25 16.74
CA ARG A 41 9.31 -0.71 15.40
C ARG A 41 10.56 0.04 14.92
N ALA A 42 11.45 -0.66 14.26
CA ALA A 42 12.22 0.00 13.23
C ALA A 42 11.20 0.35 12.14
N ALA A 43 11.07 1.64 11.80
CA ALA A 43 10.16 2.12 10.77
C ALA A 43 10.43 1.33 9.47
N THR A 44 9.55 0.39 9.17
CA THR A 44 9.58 -0.36 7.92
C THR A 44 8.59 0.29 6.97
N ALA A 45 9.03 0.58 5.74
CA ALA A 45 8.16 1.13 4.72
C ALA A 45 6.84 0.34 4.64
N GLY A 46 5.70 1.07 4.73
CA GLY A 46 4.37 0.47 4.67
C GLY A 46 3.83 -0.03 6.00
N ASP A 47 4.15 0.63 7.11
CA ASP A 47 3.55 0.32 8.43
C ASP A 47 2.24 1.09 8.71
N GLY A 48 1.84 1.99 7.81
CA GLY A 48 0.63 2.82 7.91
C GLY A 48 0.73 3.98 8.89
N THR A 49 1.86 4.18 9.56
CA THR A 49 2.02 5.21 10.61
C THR A 49 2.08 6.63 10.06
N SER A 50 2.28 6.81 8.76
CA SER A 50 2.26 8.12 8.10
C SER A 50 0.85 8.66 7.86
N VAL A 51 -0.18 7.84 7.91
CA VAL A 51 -1.58 8.23 7.67
C VAL A 51 -2.10 9.10 8.80
N ASN A 52 -2.71 10.24 8.46
CA ASN A 52 -3.18 11.21 9.44
C ASN A 52 -4.62 11.72 9.21
N ARG A 53 -5.26 11.32 8.09
CA ARG A 53 -6.63 11.68 7.75
C ARG A 53 -7.47 10.44 7.45
N CYS A 54 -8.73 10.43 7.86
CA CYS A 54 -9.73 9.48 7.41
C CYS A 54 -10.96 10.21 6.86
N ILE A 55 -11.45 9.81 5.71
CA ILE A 55 -12.66 10.33 5.07
C ILE A 55 -13.74 9.27 5.15
N MET A 56 -14.95 9.66 5.51
CA MET A 56 -16.16 8.84 5.39
C MET A 56 -17.14 9.52 4.44
N GLU A 57 -17.55 8.83 3.39
CA GLU A 57 -18.69 9.20 2.53
C GLU A 57 -19.84 8.23 2.75
N ILE A 58 -21.03 8.77 2.86
CA ILE A 58 -22.27 8.04 3.01
C ILE A 58 -23.12 8.27 1.77
N TYR A 59 -23.59 7.21 1.17
CA TYR A 59 -24.47 7.26 0.01
C TYR A 59 -25.84 6.65 0.33
N LEU A 60 -26.87 7.29 -0.20
CA LEU A 60 -28.23 6.81 -0.18
C LEU A 60 -28.79 6.83 -1.61
N ASN A 61 -29.25 5.70 -2.13
CA ASN A 61 -29.71 5.56 -3.52
C ASN A 61 -28.69 6.07 -4.55
N ASP A 62 -27.41 5.74 -4.35
CA ASP A 62 -26.26 6.18 -5.14
C ASP A 62 -25.94 7.69 -5.13
N GLU A 63 -26.69 8.48 -4.38
CA GLU A 63 -26.41 9.91 -4.17
C GLU A 63 -25.60 10.14 -2.90
N LEU A 64 -24.66 11.08 -2.93
CA LEU A 64 -23.88 11.46 -1.76
C LEU A 64 -24.81 12.09 -0.71
N TYR A 65 -24.99 11.40 0.40
CA TYR A 65 -25.81 11.85 1.53
C TYR A 65 -25.00 12.71 2.49
N SER A 66 -23.77 12.32 2.81
CA SER A 66 -22.90 13.03 3.74
C SER A 66 -21.43 12.71 3.47
N ARG A 67 -20.56 13.67 3.75
CA ARG A 67 -19.11 13.49 3.76
C ARG A 67 -18.55 14.09 5.05
N GLN A 68 -17.72 13.32 5.74
CA GLN A 68 -17.02 13.74 6.95
C GLN A 68 -15.52 13.45 6.81
N ILE A 69 -14.71 14.31 7.42
CA ILE A 69 -13.26 14.16 7.47
C ILE A 69 -12.88 14.12 8.95
N GLY A 70 -12.23 13.02 9.36
CA GLY A 70 -11.73 12.80 10.70
C GLY A 70 -10.19 12.72 10.72
N ALA A 71 -9.61 13.10 11.84
CA ALA A 71 -8.19 12.88 12.10
C ALA A 71 -7.97 11.48 12.66
N ILE A 72 -6.82 10.88 12.31
CA ILE A 72 -6.36 9.67 12.98
C ILE A 72 -6.01 10.03 14.42
N GLN A 73 -6.47 9.23 15.36
CA GLN A 73 -6.25 9.45 16.78
C GLN A 73 -4.77 9.30 17.17
N PRO A 74 -4.34 9.80 18.32
CA PRO A 74 -2.94 9.72 18.76
C PRO A 74 -2.38 8.30 18.91
N ASP A 75 -3.24 7.28 18.95
CA ASP A 75 -2.82 5.88 18.86
C ASP A 75 -2.23 5.52 17.48
N GLY A 76 -2.42 6.43 16.48
CA GLY A 76 -1.95 6.26 15.11
C GLY A 76 -2.71 5.19 14.31
N LEU A 77 -3.82 4.65 14.86
CA LEU A 77 -4.49 3.48 14.29
C LEU A 77 -6.00 3.65 14.12
N THR A 78 -6.64 4.63 14.80
CA THR A 78 -8.10 4.75 14.79
C THR A 78 -8.60 6.12 14.35
N ALA A 79 -9.81 6.13 13.76
CA ALA A 79 -10.60 7.34 13.52
C ALA A 79 -12.05 7.08 13.92
N GLY A 80 -12.72 8.05 14.52
CA GLY A 80 -14.12 7.96 14.91
C GLY A 80 -15.03 8.86 14.07
N PHE A 81 -16.26 8.38 13.80
CA PHE A 81 -17.31 9.15 13.15
C PHE A 81 -18.65 8.92 13.84
N ASP A 82 -19.40 9.99 14.02
CA ASP A 82 -20.76 9.97 14.53
C ASP A 82 -21.70 10.64 13.55
N VAL A 83 -22.82 9.97 13.23
CA VAL A 83 -23.81 10.47 12.27
C VAL A 83 -25.24 10.18 12.76
N ARG A 84 -26.21 10.94 12.21
CA ARG A 84 -27.62 10.61 12.33
C ARG A 84 -28.16 10.16 10.98
N LEU A 85 -28.92 9.07 10.98
CA LEU A 85 -29.40 8.40 9.79
C LEU A 85 -30.90 8.13 9.91
N VAL A 86 -31.61 8.27 8.80
CA VAL A 86 -33.05 7.92 8.73
C VAL A 86 -33.19 6.40 8.72
N THR A 87 -34.08 5.87 9.53
CA THR A 87 -34.37 4.44 9.60
C THR A 87 -35.10 3.92 8.34
N SER A 88 -35.08 2.61 8.14
CA SER A 88 -35.67 1.91 7.01
C SER A 88 -35.04 2.28 5.66
N GLN A 89 -33.82 2.77 5.68
CA GLN A 89 -33.00 3.05 4.50
C GLN A 89 -31.76 2.18 4.49
N THR A 90 -31.29 1.81 3.31
CA THR A 90 -30.00 1.14 3.12
C THR A 90 -28.97 2.17 2.68
N TYR A 91 -27.94 2.33 3.48
CA TYR A 91 -26.83 3.24 3.21
C TYR A 91 -25.58 2.47 2.82
N LYS A 92 -24.80 3.06 1.92
CA LYS A 92 -23.43 2.62 1.63
C LYS A 92 -22.46 3.58 2.29
N PHE A 93 -21.56 3.04 3.10
CA PHE A 93 -20.50 3.77 3.77
C PHE A 93 -19.19 3.44 3.09
N VAL A 94 -18.44 4.47 2.74
CA VAL A 94 -17.15 4.35 2.05
C VAL A 94 -16.12 5.11 2.85
N PHE A 95 -15.00 4.45 3.14
CA PHE A 95 -13.91 5.01 3.93
C PHE A 95 -12.63 5.06 3.11
N TRP A 96 -11.87 6.12 3.33
CA TRP A 96 -10.53 6.31 2.78
C TRP A 96 -9.65 6.99 3.82
N ALA A 97 -8.47 6.43 4.07
CA ALA A 97 -7.48 7.02 4.96
C ALA A 97 -6.16 7.22 4.23
N ASP A 98 -5.56 8.40 4.35
CA ASP A 98 -4.34 8.79 3.67
C ASP A 98 -3.55 9.84 4.46
N HIS A 99 -2.46 10.31 3.90
CA HIS A 99 -1.65 11.41 4.43
C HIS A 99 -1.95 12.73 3.75
N VAL A 100 -2.09 13.77 4.55
CA VAL A 100 -2.18 15.18 4.12
C VAL A 100 -1.23 16.04 4.95
N GLU A 101 -0.82 17.18 4.42
CA GLU A 101 0.13 18.07 5.12
C GLU A 101 -0.45 18.60 6.44
N SER A 102 -1.75 18.87 6.50
CA SER A 102 -2.44 19.28 7.72
C SER A 102 -3.88 18.82 7.72
N VAL A 103 -4.36 18.30 8.86
CA VAL A 103 -5.77 17.94 9.08
C VAL A 103 -6.57 19.05 9.75
N GLU A 104 -5.91 20.05 10.32
CA GLU A 104 -6.55 21.12 11.09
C GLU A 104 -6.98 22.30 10.21
N ASP A 105 -6.26 22.57 9.14
CA ASP A 105 -6.56 23.70 8.24
C ASP A 105 -7.40 23.22 7.06
N GLU A 106 -8.66 23.63 7.02
CA GLU A 106 -9.60 23.32 5.92
C GLU A 106 -9.12 23.82 4.55
N ALA A 107 -8.33 24.91 4.53
CA ALA A 107 -7.75 25.45 3.31
C ALA A 107 -6.54 24.63 2.83
N ILE A 108 -5.91 23.87 3.73
CA ILE A 108 -4.69 23.07 3.49
C ILE A 108 -4.98 21.55 3.51
N LYS A 109 -6.21 21.13 3.77
CA LYS A 109 -6.66 19.73 3.54
C LYS A 109 -6.58 19.35 2.07
N THR A 110 -5.53 19.81 1.42
CA THR A 110 -5.26 19.48 0.03
C THR A 110 -4.78 18.05 -0.04
N ASP A 111 -5.47 17.29 -0.84
CA ASP A 111 -5.01 15.98 -1.26
C ASP A 111 -3.54 16.06 -1.68
N LEU A 112 -2.68 15.25 -1.07
CA LEU A 112 -1.26 15.25 -1.37
C LEU A 112 -0.96 14.35 -2.56
N HIS A 113 -1.32 13.07 -2.47
CA HIS A 113 -0.99 12.05 -3.46
C HIS A 113 -2.19 11.57 -4.27
N TYR A 114 -3.40 11.77 -3.77
CA TYR A 114 -4.64 11.25 -4.36
C TYR A 114 -5.70 12.34 -4.44
N ASN A 115 -6.44 12.42 -5.56
CA ASN A 115 -7.67 13.20 -5.63
C ASN A 115 -8.78 12.40 -4.97
N THR A 116 -9.28 12.91 -3.85
CA THR A 116 -10.29 12.22 -3.04
C THR A 116 -11.64 12.94 -3.01
N ALA A 117 -11.91 13.83 -3.95
CA ALA A 117 -13.16 14.60 -4.00
C ALA A 117 -14.42 13.71 -4.09
N ASP A 118 -14.30 12.52 -4.67
CA ASP A 118 -15.31 11.46 -4.72
C ASP A 118 -14.58 10.13 -4.49
N LEU A 119 -14.90 9.44 -3.39
CA LEU A 119 -14.25 8.17 -3.06
C LEU A 119 -14.61 7.03 -4.02
N ARG A 120 -15.61 7.22 -4.87
CA ARG A 120 -15.90 6.31 -5.99
C ARG A 120 -15.03 6.56 -7.22
N ASN A 121 -14.27 7.65 -7.22
CA ASN A 121 -13.44 8.06 -8.35
C ASN A 121 -12.10 8.67 -7.89
N ILE A 122 -11.39 7.93 -7.06
CA ILE A 122 -10.07 8.33 -6.58
C ILE A 122 -9.07 8.20 -7.73
N SER A 123 -8.18 9.17 -7.88
CA SER A 123 -7.10 9.13 -8.86
C SER A 123 -5.77 9.58 -8.24
N MET A 124 -4.67 9.07 -8.77
CA MET A 124 -3.34 9.60 -8.44
C MET A 124 -3.26 11.05 -8.84
N LYS A 125 -2.74 11.90 -7.96
CA LYS A 125 -2.63 13.33 -8.19
C LYS A 125 -1.33 13.67 -8.90
N GLY A 126 -1.47 14.26 -10.08
CA GLY A 126 -0.33 14.77 -10.86
C GLY A 126 0.58 13.68 -11.43
N ASP A 127 1.73 14.13 -11.90
CA ASP A 127 2.83 13.24 -12.25
C ASP A 127 3.26 12.49 -11.00
N TYR A 128 3.81 11.30 -11.13
CA TYR A 128 4.40 10.55 -10.03
C TYR A 128 5.62 11.36 -9.50
N ASN A 129 5.28 12.45 -8.82
CA ASN A 129 6.23 13.42 -8.33
C ASN A 129 6.84 12.94 -7.04
N GLY A 130 8.09 12.78 -7.01
CA GLY A 130 8.80 12.52 -5.79
C GLY A 130 9.45 11.15 -5.79
N SER A 131 10.16 10.94 -4.74
CA SER A 131 10.84 9.72 -4.46
C SER A 131 9.82 8.61 -4.21
N SER A 132 10.09 7.44 -4.65
CA SER A 132 9.66 6.25 -3.97
C SER A 132 10.21 6.27 -2.53
N LYS A 133 9.92 5.27 -1.73
CA LYS A 133 10.25 5.23 -0.30
C LYS A 133 9.55 6.35 0.51
N ASP A 134 8.47 6.87 -0.03
CA ASP A 134 7.65 7.88 0.60
C ASP A 134 6.41 7.22 1.20
N ASP A 135 6.47 6.92 2.50
CA ASP A 135 5.38 6.27 3.22
C ASP A 135 4.12 7.13 3.35
N THR A 136 4.21 8.43 3.03
CA THR A 136 3.02 9.29 2.93
C THR A 136 2.11 8.91 1.75
N ARG A 137 2.59 8.07 0.81
CA ARG A 137 1.80 7.48 -0.27
C ARG A 137 0.93 6.31 0.16
N ASP A 138 1.16 5.75 1.35
CA ASP A 138 0.31 4.67 1.85
C ASP A 138 -1.11 5.16 2.13
N ALA A 139 -2.09 4.38 1.74
CA ALA A 139 -3.50 4.70 1.97
C ALA A 139 -4.32 3.42 2.14
N PHE A 140 -5.50 3.60 2.72
CA PHE A 140 -6.36 2.49 3.10
C PHE A 140 -7.82 2.80 2.78
N PHE A 141 -8.61 1.78 2.54
CA PHE A 141 -10.03 1.93 2.25
C PHE A 141 -10.86 0.79 2.85
N ALA A 142 -12.13 1.04 3.00
CA ALA A 142 -13.16 0.03 3.22
C ALA A 142 -14.49 0.52 2.66
N SER A 143 -15.41 -0.39 2.43
CA SER A 143 -16.81 -0.06 2.19
C SER A 143 -17.71 -1.10 2.82
N LEU A 144 -18.87 -0.67 3.29
CA LEU A 144 -19.91 -1.53 3.78
C LEU A 144 -21.28 -0.98 3.39
N GLU A 145 -22.26 -1.87 3.30
CA GLU A 145 -23.66 -1.53 3.07
C GLU A 145 -24.48 -2.00 4.25
N LYS A 146 -25.41 -1.16 4.74
CA LYS A 146 -26.20 -1.48 5.92
C LYS A 146 -27.61 -0.92 5.84
N LEU A 147 -28.60 -1.78 6.06
CA LEU A 147 -29.98 -1.37 6.34
C LEU A 147 -30.04 -0.84 7.78
N VAL A 148 -30.39 0.45 7.92
CA VAL A 148 -30.48 1.13 9.22
C VAL A 148 -31.89 0.96 9.81
N THR A 149 -32.01 0.20 10.87
CA THR A 149 -33.28 -0.01 11.59
C THR A 149 -33.30 0.62 12.96
N ASN A 150 -32.16 0.66 13.64
CA ASN A 150 -31.95 1.17 14.98
C ASN A 150 -30.59 1.86 15.08
N ALA A 151 -30.33 2.55 16.19
CA ALA A 151 -29.02 3.04 16.52
C ALA A 151 -28.01 1.88 16.58
N PHE A 152 -26.78 2.13 16.09
CA PHE A 152 -25.73 1.11 16.05
C PHE A 152 -24.33 1.70 16.21
N SER A 153 -23.40 0.85 16.57
CA SER A 153 -21.96 1.11 16.48
C SER A 153 -21.31 0.05 15.60
N GLU A 154 -20.41 0.46 14.73
CA GLU A 154 -19.72 -0.43 13.78
C GLU A 154 -18.21 -0.25 13.88
N SER A 155 -17.48 -1.36 13.89
CA SER A 155 -16.01 -1.37 13.75
C SER A 155 -15.64 -1.71 12.33
N VAL A 156 -14.85 -0.85 11.70
CA VAL A 156 -14.46 -0.96 10.29
C VAL A 156 -12.94 -1.10 10.20
N GLU A 157 -12.48 -2.23 9.71
CA GLU A 157 -11.07 -2.42 9.41
C GLU A 157 -10.78 -2.03 7.97
N LEU A 158 -9.78 -1.16 7.77
CA LEU A 158 -9.35 -0.71 6.45
C LEU A 158 -8.32 -1.67 5.86
N THR A 159 -8.26 -1.72 4.54
CA THR A 159 -7.27 -2.49 3.78
C THR A 159 -6.57 -1.59 2.76
N ARG A 160 -5.37 -1.97 2.31
CA ARG A 160 -4.64 -1.22 1.28
C ARG A 160 -5.24 -1.45 -0.11
N PRO A 161 -5.41 -0.41 -0.93
CA PRO A 161 -5.74 -0.55 -2.35
C PRO A 161 -4.52 -0.94 -3.21
N PHE A 162 -3.34 -1.02 -2.61
CA PHE A 162 -2.04 -1.14 -3.27
C PHE A 162 -1.41 -2.51 -3.12
N GLY A 163 -0.56 -2.88 -4.10
CA GLY A 163 0.60 -3.71 -3.89
C GLY A 163 1.84 -2.84 -3.66
N GLN A 164 2.76 -3.24 -2.80
CA GLN A 164 4.06 -2.58 -2.64
C GLN A 164 5.07 -3.25 -3.56
N LEU A 165 5.78 -2.45 -4.36
CA LEU A 165 6.88 -2.89 -5.22
C LEU A 165 8.20 -2.39 -4.63
N ASN A 166 9.09 -3.31 -4.33
CA ASN A 166 10.43 -3.02 -3.82
C ASN A 166 11.47 -3.50 -4.84
N ILE A 167 12.40 -2.62 -5.21
CA ILE A 167 13.50 -2.97 -6.11
C ILE A 167 14.81 -2.78 -5.38
N LYS A 168 15.62 -3.84 -5.35
CA LYS A 168 16.90 -3.88 -4.66
C LYS A 168 17.96 -4.48 -5.55
N THR A 169 19.15 -3.85 -5.60
CA THR A 169 20.31 -4.42 -6.27
C THR A 169 21.18 -5.23 -5.32
N GLU A 170 21.76 -6.33 -5.82
CA GLU A 170 22.64 -7.22 -5.07
C GLU A 170 24.13 -7.02 -5.45
N ASP A 171 24.39 -6.28 -6.53
CA ASP A 171 25.74 -6.11 -7.09
C ASP A 171 26.40 -4.76 -6.76
N LEU A 172 25.87 -4.04 -5.78
CA LEU A 172 26.45 -2.76 -5.32
C LEU A 172 27.91 -2.91 -4.87
N ALA A 173 28.22 -3.99 -4.17
CA ALA A 173 29.58 -4.31 -3.72
C ALA A 173 30.51 -4.78 -4.84
N SER A 174 29.94 -5.22 -5.96
CA SER A 174 30.70 -5.77 -7.11
C SER A 174 31.24 -4.68 -8.04
N ILE A 175 30.87 -3.43 -7.81
CA ILE A 175 31.41 -2.30 -8.59
C ILE A 175 32.90 -2.16 -8.25
N PRO A 176 33.80 -2.22 -9.25
CA PRO A 176 35.25 -2.12 -9.01
C PRO A 176 35.64 -0.83 -8.30
N ASN A 177 36.58 -0.88 -7.36
CA ASN A 177 37.01 0.26 -6.57
C ASN A 177 37.56 1.42 -7.41
N ASN A 178 38.19 1.13 -8.56
CA ASN A 178 38.70 2.13 -9.49
C ASN A 178 37.59 2.81 -10.33
N GLN A 179 36.36 2.30 -10.26
CA GLN A 179 35.20 2.85 -10.96
C GLN A 179 34.17 3.44 -9.96
N LYS A 180 34.39 3.28 -8.65
CA LYS A 180 33.42 3.71 -7.63
C LYS A 180 33.02 5.16 -7.72
N GLU A 181 33.97 6.09 -7.97
CA GLU A 181 33.63 7.51 -8.08
C GLU A 181 32.72 7.82 -9.28
N ALA A 182 32.91 7.13 -10.39
CA ALA A 182 32.09 7.29 -11.59
C ALA A 182 30.78 6.48 -11.55
N PHE A 183 30.76 5.41 -10.75
CA PHE A 183 29.67 4.43 -10.69
C PHE A 183 28.97 4.33 -9.33
N VAL A 184 29.24 5.23 -8.37
CA VAL A 184 28.44 5.24 -7.15
C VAL A 184 27.01 5.60 -7.53
N PRO A 185 26.07 4.66 -7.40
CA PRO A 185 24.67 4.96 -7.67
C PRO A 185 24.17 5.92 -6.60
N VAL A 186 23.56 7.01 -7.00
CA VAL A 186 23.06 8.04 -6.08
C VAL A 186 21.56 8.12 -6.14
N THR A 187 20.99 8.03 -7.33
CA THR A 187 19.54 8.09 -7.51
C THR A 187 19.05 7.01 -8.47
N ALA A 188 17.82 6.57 -8.21
CA ALA A 188 17.09 5.64 -9.06
C ALA A 188 15.72 6.21 -9.42
N GLY A 189 15.17 5.79 -10.54
CA GLY A 189 13.83 6.15 -10.96
C GLY A 189 13.21 5.09 -11.85
N LEU A 190 11.89 5.06 -11.90
CA LEU A 190 11.11 4.12 -12.69
C LEU A 190 10.27 4.85 -13.73
N SER A 191 10.15 4.22 -14.88
CA SER A 191 9.17 4.57 -15.93
C SER A 191 8.27 3.37 -16.14
N PHE A 192 7.09 3.42 -15.58
CA PHE A 192 6.07 2.39 -15.74
C PHE A 192 5.38 2.52 -17.09
N LYS A 193 5.09 1.40 -17.73
CA LYS A 193 4.44 1.37 -19.05
C LYS A 193 2.93 1.16 -18.95
N ASN A 194 2.43 0.60 -17.85
CA ASN A 194 1.05 0.17 -17.73
C ASN A 194 0.57 0.15 -16.26
N LEU A 195 0.45 1.32 -15.61
CA LEU A 195 -0.13 1.42 -14.27
C LEU A 195 -1.60 1.80 -14.30
N TYR A 196 -2.36 1.25 -13.37
CA TYR A 196 -3.65 1.81 -12.99
C TYR A 196 -3.44 3.03 -12.10
N THR A 197 -4.06 4.15 -12.45
CA THR A 197 -3.96 5.41 -11.72
C THR A 197 -5.26 5.81 -11.02
N GLY A 198 -6.31 5.00 -11.18
CA GLY A 198 -7.64 5.24 -10.62
C GLY A 198 -8.15 4.09 -9.76
N PHE A 199 -8.96 4.42 -8.75
CA PHE A 199 -9.51 3.48 -7.79
C PHE A 199 -10.89 3.90 -7.30
N ASN A 200 -11.80 2.94 -7.17
CA ASN A 200 -13.13 3.12 -6.58
C ASN A 200 -13.19 2.47 -5.20
N ALA A 201 -13.16 3.27 -4.15
CA ALA A 201 -13.18 2.76 -2.78
C ALA A 201 -14.54 2.14 -2.38
N ALA A 202 -15.62 2.49 -3.06
CA ALA A 202 -16.94 1.92 -2.78
C ALA A 202 -17.09 0.48 -3.30
N THR A 203 -16.35 0.10 -4.34
CA THR A 203 -16.39 -1.24 -4.94
C THR A 203 -15.08 -2.00 -4.79
N GLY A 204 -14.01 -1.30 -4.46
CA GLY A 204 -12.67 -1.85 -4.45
C GLY A 204 -12.10 -2.15 -5.84
N ASN A 205 -12.66 -1.59 -6.90
CA ASN A 205 -12.21 -1.83 -8.27
C ASN A 205 -11.21 -0.78 -8.73
N LEU A 206 -10.31 -1.19 -9.62
CA LEU A 206 -9.46 -0.29 -10.38
C LEU A 206 -10.32 0.49 -11.40
N LEU A 207 -9.92 1.71 -11.71
CA LEU A 207 -10.60 2.57 -12.67
C LEU A 207 -9.68 2.90 -13.86
N GLY A 208 -10.30 3.01 -15.01
CA GLY A 208 -9.62 3.35 -16.26
C GLY A 208 -8.78 2.20 -16.83
N GLU A 209 -8.06 2.52 -17.89
CA GLU A 209 -7.10 1.61 -18.52
C GLU A 209 -5.70 1.86 -17.96
N PRO A 210 -4.84 0.83 -17.89
CA PRO A 210 -3.45 1.02 -17.48
C PRO A 210 -2.73 1.98 -18.41
N THR A 211 -1.99 2.92 -17.86
CA THR A 211 -1.30 3.98 -18.59
C THR A 211 0.17 4.08 -18.21
N ALA A 212 0.94 4.76 -19.06
CA ALA A 212 2.34 5.04 -18.76
C ALA A 212 2.45 6.12 -17.68
N VAL A 213 3.25 5.85 -16.65
CA VAL A 213 3.55 6.76 -15.55
C VAL A 213 5.04 6.71 -15.26
N ALA A 214 5.70 7.85 -15.15
CA ALA A 214 7.11 7.91 -14.84
C ALA A 214 7.36 8.81 -13.64
N TYR A 215 8.44 8.57 -12.92
CA TYR A 215 8.98 9.54 -12.00
C TYR A 215 9.33 10.81 -12.76
N LYS A 216 9.01 11.95 -12.19
CA LYS A 216 9.35 13.25 -12.78
C LYS A 216 10.87 13.46 -12.88
N ALA A 217 11.60 12.93 -11.91
CA ALA A 217 13.05 12.84 -11.90
C ALA A 217 13.46 11.61 -11.10
N ALA A 218 14.61 11.03 -11.42
CA ALA A 218 15.21 10.00 -10.60
C ALA A 218 15.71 10.66 -9.31
N SER A 219 14.92 10.55 -8.25
CA SER A 219 15.18 11.23 -6.97
C SER A 219 15.41 10.28 -5.81
N ASP A 220 15.19 8.98 -6.01
CA ASP A 220 15.38 7.99 -4.96
C ASP A 220 16.85 7.76 -4.67
N VAL A 221 17.25 8.12 -3.46
CA VAL A 221 18.62 7.87 -2.99
C VAL A 221 18.80 6.37 -2.79
N VAL A 222 19.81 5.83 -3.47
CA VAL A 222 20.22 4.43 -3.30
C VAL A 222 20.93 4.29 -1.96
N ASP A 223 20.43 3.43 -1.09
CA ASP A 223 21.03 3.20 0.22
C ASP A 223 22.20 2.20 0.19
N ALA A 224 22.93 2.10 1.31
CA ALA A 224 24.07 1.20 1.44
C ALA A 224 23.68 -0.29 1.32
N ASN A 225 22.40 -0.64 1.48
CA ASN A 225 21.89 -1.99 1.34
C ASN A 225 21.47 -2.31 -0.10
N GLY A 226 21.59 -1.34 -1.01
CA GLY A 226 21.23 -1.49 -2.41
C GLY A 226 19.73 -1.32 -2.70
N ASN A 227 18.92 -0.80 -1.76
CA ASN A 227 17.51 -0.51 -2.04
C ASN A 227 17.43 0.66 -3.02
N LEU A 228 16.83 0.40 -4.17
CA LEU A 228 16.66 1.36 -5.25
C LEU A 228 15.35 2.11 -5.10
N THR A 229 14.22 1.42 -5.16
CA THR A 229 12.88 2.02 -5.10
C THR A 229 11.92 1.24 -4.19
N VAL A 230 10.93 1.94 -3.64
CA VAL A 230 9.76 1.38 -2.96
C VAL A 230 8.53 2.14 -3.43
N ASP A 231 7.59 1.46 -4.06
CA ASP A 231 6.41 2.06 -4.69
C ASP A 231 5.11 1.46 -4.18
N TYR A 232 4.07 2.28 -4.10
CA TYR A 232 2.70 1.88 -3.79
C TYR A 232 1.85 1.98 -5.05
N LEU A 233 1.46 0.84 -5.61
CA LEU A 233 0.79 0.75 -6.91
C LEU A 233 -0.63 0.23 -6.74
N PHE A 234 -1.62 0.93 -7.29
CA PHE A 234 -2.98 0.40 -7.34
C PHE A 234 -2.98 -0.98 -8.00
N ALA A 235 -3.57 -1.95 -7.30
CA ALA A 235 -3.53 -3.33 -7.72
C ALA A 235 -4.90 -4.02 -7.57
N PRO A 236 -5.19 -5.04 -8.41
CA PRO A 236 -6.42 -5.81 -8.28
C PRO A 236 -6.46 -6.54 -6.93
N ASN A 237 -7.66 -6.82 -6.45
CA ASN A 237 -7.84 -7.65 -5.27
C ASN A 237 -7.41 -9.10 -5.55
N THR A 238 -7.31 -9.92 -4.51
CA THR A 238 -6.90 -11.32 -4.62
C THR A 238 -7.79 -12.11 -5.60
N ALA A 239 -9.08 -11.81 -5.64
CA ALA A 239 -10.02 -12.42 -6.58
C ALA A 239 -9.80 -11.95 -8.03
N GLY A 240 -9.33 -10.70 -8.22
CA GLY A 240 -8.95 -10.14 -9.52
C GLY A 240 -7.59 -10.58 -10.02
N GLY A 241 -6.81 -11.30 -9.22
CA GLY A 241 -5.49 -11.79 -9.58
C GLY A 241 -4.38 -10.74 -9.44
N GLN A 242 -3.35 -10.90 -10.25
CA GLN A 242 -2.18 -10.02 -10.28
C GLN A 242 -2.23 -9.12 -11.52
N HIS A 243 -1.78 -7.87 -11.36
CA HIS A 243 -1.45 -7.02 -12.49
C HIS A 243 0.02 -7.18 -12.83
N LEU A 244 0.32 -7.49 -14.11
CA LEU A 244 1.68 -7.63 -14.60
C LEU A 244 2.20 -6.27 -15.06
N VAL A 245 3.04 -5.66 -14.25
CA VAL A 245 3.60 -4.34 -14.52
C VAL A 245 4.87 -4.46 -15.37
N ASN A 246 4.97 -3.62 -16.40
CA ASN A 246 6.16 -3.45 -17.20
C ASN A 246 6.77 -2.08 -16.92
N MET A 247 8.07 -2.01 -16.68
CA MET A 247 8.74 -0.78 -16.33
C MET A 247 10.19 -0.76 -16.81
N THR A 248 10.75 0.44 -16.88
CA THR A 248 12.17 0.66 -17.10
C THR A 248 12.76 1.31 -15.83
N LEU A 249 13.74 0.65 -15.23
CA LEU A 249 14.55 1.18 -14.14
C LEU A 249 15.72 1.96 -14.76
N ALA A 250 15.99 3.16 -14.26
CA ALA A 250 17.18 3.94 -14.57
C ALA A 250 17.90 4.33 -13.29
N VAL A 251 19.23 4.19 -13.27
CA VAL A 251 20.06 4.52 -12.11
C VAL A 251 21.15 5.51 -12.56
N TYR A 252 21.39 6.52 -11.74
CA TYR A 252 22.26 7.65 -12.04
C TYR A 252 23.32 7.84 -10.95
N ASN A 253 24.48 8.35 -11.34
CA ASN A 253 25.55 8.73 -10.44
C ASN A 253 25.40 10.20 -9.93
N ALA A 254 26.29 10.63 -9.05
CA ALA A 254 26.28 11.96 -8.46
C ALA A 254 26.37 13.12 -9.48
N ALA A 255 26.97 12.88 -10.63
CA ALA A 255 27.08 13.87 -11.70
C ALA A 255 25.84 13.89 -12.63
N GLY A 256 24.81 13.07 -12.32
CA GLY A 256 23.61 12.90 -13.16
C GLY A 256 23.85 12.02 -14.38
N GLY A 257 25.00 11.36 -14.49
CA GLY A 257 25.28 10.41 -15.55
C GLY A 257 24.54 9.10 -15.31
N GLN A 258 23.87 8.57 -16.35
CA GLN A 258 23.16 7.30 -16.27
C GLN A 258 24.15 6.14 -16.17
N ILE A 259 24.06 5.37 -15.07
CA ILE A 259 24.87 4.17 -14.85
C ILE A 259 24.29 2.99 -15.65
N THR A 260 23.01 2.79 -15.52
CA THR A 260 22.31 1.66 -16.15
C THR A 260 20.86 1.98 -16.43
N THR A 261 20.31 1.24 -17.40
CA THR A 261 18.88 1.15 -17.67
C THR A 261 18.52 -0.32 -17.83
N LYS A 262 17.47 -0.76 -17.15
CA LYS A 262 16.98 -2.15 -17.21
C LYS A 262 15.49 -2.16 -17.45
N ASP A 263 15.05 -2.94 -18.43
CA ASP A 263 13.64 -3.27 -18.60
C ASP A 263 13.27 -4.43 -17.66
N LEU A 264 12.27 -4.19 -16.84
CA LEU A 264 11.67 -5.16 -15.93
C LEU A 264 10.24 -5.40 -16.42
N ASN A 265 9.99 -6.60 -16.93
CA ASN A 265 8.73 -6.94 -17.56
C ASN A 265 7.99 -8.03 -16.80
N ASN A 266 6.65 -7.96 -16.85
CA ASN A 266 5.74 -8.93 -16.24
C ASN A 266 5.94 -9.06 -14.72
N ILE A 267 6.23 -7.96 -14.05
CA ILE A 267 6.38 -7.94 -12.60
C ILE A 267 4.99 -8.01 -11.95
N PRO A 268 4.68 -9.07 -11.21
CA PRO A 268 3.35 -9.25 -10.63
C PRO A 268 3.13 -8.30 -9.45
N VAL A 269 2.06 -7.53 -9.48
CA VAL A 269 1.63 -6.67 -8.37
C VAL A 269 0.21 -7.05 -7.99
N GLN A 270 -0.01 -7.28 -6.72
CA GLN A 270 -1.29 -7.70 -6.15
C GLN A 270 -1.60 -6.87 -4.91
N ARG A 271 -2.87 -6.56 -4.71
CA ARG A 271 -3.33 -5.80 -3.56
C ARG A 271 -2.95 -6.48 -2.25
N ASN A 272 -2.44 -5.67 -1.32
CA ASN A 272 -2.02 -6.11 0.02
C ASN A 272 -0.85 -7.11 0.04
N TYR A 273 -0.06 -7.15 -1.05
CA TYR A 273 1.15 -7.98 -1.15
C TYR A 273 2.37 -7.11 -1.41
N LYS A 274 3.53 -7.59 -0.99
CA LYS A 274 4.84 -7.02 -1.34
C LYS A 274 5.45 -7.83 -2.47
N THR A 275 5.78 -7.15 -3.58
CA THR A 275 6.58 -7.71 -4.67
C THR A 275 8.00 -7.21 -4.51
N ASN A 276 8.95 -8.11 -4.33
CA ASN A 276 10.36 -7.80 -4.23
C ASN A 276 11.07 -8.23 -5.52
N VAL A 277 11.74 -7.29 -6.16
CA VAL A 277 12.59 -7.50 -7.33
C VAL A 277 14.03 -7.34 -6.89
N THR A 278 14.80 -8.40 -6.92
CA THR A 278 16.21 -8.41 -6.52
C THR A 278 17.10 -8.95 -7.63
N GLY A 279 18.34 -8.55 -7.66
CA GLY A 279 19.33 -9.07 -8.60
C GLY A 279 20.47 -8.12 -8.91
N ASN A 280 21.27 -8.51 -9.91
CA ASN A 280 22.40 -7.70 -10.40
C ASN A 280 21.87 -6.62 -11.34
N LEU A 281 21.36 -5.53 -10.78
CA LEU A 281 20.68 -4.49 -11.57
C LEU A 281 21.63 -3.39 -12.06
N LEU A 282 22.86 -3.33 -11.57
CA LEU A 282 23.86 -2.30 -11.92
C LEU A 282 24.89 -2.79 -12.93
N THR A 283 25.11 -4.09 -13.00
CA THR A 283 26.08 -4.68 -13.93
C THR A 283 25.40 -5.32 -15.15
N VAL A 284 26.20 -5.77 -16.12
CA VAL A 284 25.71 -6.31 -17.41
C VAL A 284 25.06 -7.68 -17.24
N ASP A 285 25.49 -8.48 -16.27
CA ASP A 285 24.96 -9.83 -16.01
C ASP A 285 23.74 -9.75 -15.10
N SER A 286 22.56 -9.60 -15.69
CA SER A 286 21.32 -9.44 -14.95
C SER A 286 20.67 -10.77 -14.64
N LYS A 287 20.87 -11.30 -13.43
CA LYS A 287 19.88 -12.22 -12.84
C LYS A 287 18.88 -11.38 -12.07
N VAL A 288 17.61 -11.50 -12.40
CA VAL A 288 16.51 -10.82 -11.68
C VAL A 288 15.63 -11.89 -11.04
N ASN A 289 15.48 -11.81 -9.73
CA ASN A 289 14.57 -12.64 -8.96
C ASN A 289 13.35 -11.80 -8.59
N VAL A 290 12.17 -12.38 -8.73
CA VAL A 290 10.92 -11.74 -8.33
C VAL A 290 10.24 -12.64 -7.31
N THR A 291 9.96 -12.10 -6.12
CA THR A 291 9.19 -12.77 -5.07
C THR A 291 7.98 -11.97 -4.70
N VAL A 292 6.87 -12.63 -4.43
CA VAL A 292 5.62 -12.02 -3.96
C VAL A 292 5.33 -12.56 -2.57
N ALA A 293 5.42 -11.70 -1.56
CA ALA A 293 5.17 -12.05 -0.18
C ALA A 293 3.74 -11.69 0.23
N PRO A 294 2.98 -12.61 0.86
CA PRO A 294 1.67 -12.30 1.38
C PRO A 294 1.77 -11.32 2.55
N ALA A 295 0.86 -10.36 2.55
CA ALA A 295 0.60 -9.36 3.58
C ALA A 295 1.77 -8.41 3.95
N PHE A 296 1.42 -7.16 4.13
CA PHE A 296 2.28 -6.11 4.71
C PHE A 296 2.64 -6.37 6.18
N SER A 297 2.03 -7.37 6.80
CA SER A 297 2.10 -7.69 8.23
C SER A 297 3.35 -8.42 8.68
N SER A 298 4.28 -8.74 7.80
CA SER A 298 5.55 -9.31 8.23
C SER A 298 6.64 -8.25 8.23
N PRO A 299 7.46 -8.16 9.30
CA PRO A 299 8.71 -7.43 9.21
C PRO A 299 9.47 -7.95 7.99
N ALA A 300 10.21 -7.07 7.35
CA ALA A 300 11.01 -7.40 6.17
C ALA A 300 11.65 -8.76 6.38
N LEU A 301 11.15 -9.70 5.66
CA LEU A 301 11.49 -11.10 5.57
C LEU A 301 12.85 -11.48 6.16
N SER A 302 12.83 -12.21 7.25
CA SER A 302 13.62 -13.42 7.25
C SER A 302 12.83 -14.44 6.39
N GLU A 303 12.83 -14.26 5.10
CA GLU A 303 12.41 -15.33 4.21
C GLU A 303 13.38 -16.48 4.44
N THR A 304 12.86 -17.54 5.01
CA THR A 304 13.56 -18.82 4.92
C THR A 304 13.42 -19.24 3.45
N VAL A 305 14.33 -18.73 2.63
CA VAL A 305 14.51 -19.25 1.27
C VAL A 305 15.02 -20.66 1.45
N ILE A 306 14.20 -21.64 1.10
CA ILE A 306 14.68 -23.02 1.07
C ILE A 306 15.33 -23.23 -0.29
N GLU A 307 16.63 -23.37 -0.25
CA GLU A 307 17.40 -23.80 -1.42
C GLU A 307 17.22 -25.30 -1.59
N VAL A 308 16.75 -25.71 -2.76
CA VAL A 308 16.67 -27.12 -3.15
C VAL A 308 17.65 -27.39 -4.29
N ALA A 309 18.34 -28.50 -4.22
CA ALA A 309 19.37 -28.85 -5.20
C ALA A 309 18.77 -29.33 -6.54
N SER A 310 17.50 -29.74 -6.53
CA SER A 310 16.87 -30.29 -7.73
C SER A 310 15.40 -29.91 -7.85
N VAL A 311 14.90 -29.91 -9.08
CA VAL A 311 13.49 -29.64 -9.38
C VAL A 311 12.55 -30.67 -8.74
N SER A 312 13.01 -31.90 -8.52
CA SER A 312 12.21 -32.95 -7.87
C SER A 312 11.89 -32.65 -6.39
N GLU A 313 12.71 -31.85 -5.72
CA GLU A 313 12.51 -31.45 -4.32
C GLU A 313 11.57 -30.24 -4.17
N VAL A 314 11.32 -29.49 -5.25
CA VAL A 314 10.48 -28.28 -5.23
C VAL A 314 9.06 -28.57 -4.77
N ALA A 315 8.45 -29.64 -5.26
CA ALA A 315 7.06 -29.99 -4.92
C ALA A 315 6.89 -30.33 -3.43
N GLU A 316 7.90 -30.95 -2.82
CA GLU A 316 7.88 -31.26 -1.38
C GLU A 316 8.14 -29.98 -0.55
N ALA A 317 9.11 -29.18 -0.96
CA ALA A 317 9.43 -27.92 -0.29
C ALA A 317 8.27 -26.92 -0.33
N LEU A 318 7.49 -26.87 -1.42
CA LEU A 318 6.30 -25.99 -1.56
C LEU A 318 5.11 -26.41 -0.68
N LYS A 319 5.08 -27.61 -0.11
CA LYS A 319 4.02 -28.01 0.82
C LYS A 319 4.06 -27.24 2.14
N THR A 320 5.22 -26.81 2.54
CA THR A 320 5.47 -26.16 3.84
C THR A 320 6.03 -24.75 3.72
N ASN A 321 6.43 -24.32 2.51
CA ASN A 321 7.09 -23.04 2.27
C ASN A 321 6.54 -22.37 1.02
N THR A 322 6.43 -21.06 1.05
CA THR A 322 5.95 -20.26 -0.09
C THR A 322 7.07 -19.87 -1.06
N ASN A 323 8.32 -19.96 -0.62
CA ASN A 323 9.49 -19.54 -1.39
C ASN A 323 10.50 -20.68 -1.50
N VAL A 324 10.71 -21.15 -2.73
CA VAL A 324 11.68 -22.21 -3.04
C VAL A 324 12.55 -21.77 -4.20
N VAL A 325 13.87 -21.82 -4.02
CA VAL A 325 14.86 -21.51 -5.06
C VAL A 325 15.55 -22.78 -5.49
N VAL A 326 15.57 -23.04 -6.80
CA VAL A 326 16.33 -24.16 -7.38
C VAL A 326 17.74 -23.67 -7.70
N THR A 327 18.74 -24.24 -7.02
CA THR A 327 20.14 -23.82 -7.15
C THR A 327 20.87 -24.47 -8.32
N GLU A 328 20.35 -25.59 -8.84
CA GLU A 328 20.92 -26.26 -10.01
C GLU A 328 19.93 -26.24 -11.19
N ALA A 329 20.44 -25.97 -12.39
CA ALA A 329 19.61 -26.06 -13.59
C ALA A 329 19.19 -27.51 -13.84
N PRO A 330 17.93 -27.78 -14.17
CA PRO A 330 17.47 -29.12 -14.45
C PRO A 330 18.20 -29.68 -15.70
N LYS A 331 18.69 -30.88 -15.58
CA LYS A 331 19.37 -31.57 -16.70
C LYS A 331 18.39 -32.10 -17.74
N GLU A 332 17.11 -32.21 -17.36
CA GLU A 332 16.00 -32.67 -18.23
C GLU A 332 14.74 -31.84 -17.90
N ALA A 333 13.82 -31.79 -18.86
CA ALA A 333 12.54 -31.12 -18.64
C ALA A 333 11.74 -31.84 -17.54
N ALA A 334 11.37 -31.13 -16.49
CA ALA A 334 10.57 -31.65 -15.38
C ALA A 334 9.23 -30.92 -15.28
N THR A 335 8.18 -31.68 -14.97
CA THR A 335 6.85 -31.13 -14.69
C THR A 335 6.65 -31.09 -13.18
N ILE A 336 6.35 -29.93 -12.65
CA ILE A 336 6.02 -29.72 -11.24
C ILE A 336 4.50 -29.65 -11.11
N SER A 337 3.91 -30.54 -10.32
CA SER A 337 2.51 -30.47 -9.95
C SER A 337 2.39 -29.72 -8.63
N LEU A 338 1.78 -28.54 -8.66
CA LEU A 338 1.55 -27.75 -7.45
C LEU A 338 0.41 -28.38 -6.63
N PRO A 339 0.51 -28.40 -5.28
CA PRO A 339 -0.59 -28.79 -4.44
C PRO A 339 -1.78 -27.81 -4.63
N LYS A 340 -3.00 -28.37 -4.62
CA LYS A 340 -4.26 -27.59 -4.74
C LYS A 340 -4.58 -26.89 -3.44
#